data_94fca3394246e24df33b48cff24a9ee2
#
_entry.id   94fca3394246e24df33b48cff24a9ee2
#
_cell.length_a   1.000
_cell.length_b   1.000
_cell.length_c   1.000
_cell.angle_alpha   90.00
_cell.angle_beta   90.00
_cell.angle_gamma   90.00
#
_symmetry.space_group_name_H-M   'P 1'
#
loop_
_entity.id
_entity.type
_entity.pdbx_description
1 polymer ?
#
loop_
_entity_poly.entity_id
_entity_poly.type
_entity_poly.pdbx_seq_one_letter_code
_entity_poly.pdbx_strand_id
1 'polypeptide(L)'
;MEHMTIHRLRRTDRLETLSAQYRVPVCMIMRANALADVQQLARLREIRIPHRCYCNRCAEQQAANEVYIVRPDDTLYGIARSTGLTMRILLKANAMEDPGDLRPGESLVIPRIAGEIYTVREGEKLDEIARRFGTAAHLIRRANWLEQREDIYPGLLLLIPEI
;
A
#
# COMPACT_ATOMS: atom_id res chain seq x y z
N MET A 1 24.19 -7.92 19.63
CA MET A 1 23.37 -6.72 19.93
C MET A 1 22.54 -6.45 18.69
N GLU A 2 21.21 -6.55 18.82
CA GLU A 2 20.32 -6.22 17.71
C GLU A 2 20.38 -4.70 17.49
N HIS A 3 20.90 -4.30 16.36
CA HIS A 3 20.91 -2.90 15.96
C HIS A 3 19.47 -2.47 15.64
N MET A 4 18.88 -1.69 16.52
CA MET A 4 17.56 -1.08 16.33
C MET A 4 17.71 0.44 16.20
N THR A 5 17.00 1.04 15.26
CA THR A 5 16.85 2.49 15.20
C THR A 5 15.62 2.91 16.00
N ILE A 6 15.75 3.94 16.82
CA ILE A 6 14.61 4.56 17.49
C ILE A 6 14.12 5.71 16.61
N HIS A 7 12.87 5.61 16.16
CA HIS A 7 12.20 6.65 15.40
C HIS A 7 11.21 7.41 16.29
N ARG A 8 11.31 8.72 16.32
CA ARG A 8 10.39 9.59 17.06
C ARG A 8 9.16 9.85 16.24
N LEU A 9 8.01 9.34 16.71
CA LEU A 9 6.75 9.40 15.97
C LEU A 9 6.22 10.83 15.84
N ARG A 10 5.80 11.15 14.63
CA ARG A 10 5.03 12.36 14.27
C ARG A 10 3.56 11.97 14.13
N ARG A 11 2.65 12.95 14.20
CA ARG A 11 1.21 12.70 14.03
C ARG A 11 0.84 12.10 12.66
N THR A 12 1.69 12.30 11.67
CA THR A 12 1.52 11.82 10.29
C THR A 12 2.11 10.45 10.03
N ASP A 13 2.90 9.91 10.98
CA ASP A 13 3.57 8.63 10.78
C ASP A 13 2.58 7.47 10.89
N ARG A 14 2.72 6.55 9.95
CA ARG A 14 1.97 5.31 9.87
C ARG A 14 2.94 4.14 9.78
N LEU A 15 2.53 2.95 10.21
CA LEU A 15 3.39 1.77 10.14
C LEU A 15 3.83 1.46 8.70
N GLU A 16 2.96 1.70 7.74
CA GLU A 16 3.22 1.50 6.30
C GLU A 16 4.29 2.46 5.79
N THR A 17 4.20 3.75 6.15
CA THR A 17 5.20 4.74 5.75
C THR A 17 6.55 4.49 6.41
N LEU A 18 6.55 4.14 7.69
CA LEU A 18 7.77 3.74 8.41
C LEU A 18 8.39 2.47 7.83
N SER A 19 7.55 1.48 7.50
CA SER A 19 7.94 0.25 6.83
C SER A 19 8.68 0.53 5.52
N ALA A 20 8.12 1.38 4.67
CA ALA A 20 8.73 1.77 3.40
C ALA A 20 10.00 2.60 3.60
N GLN A 21 9.98 3.58 4.50
CA GLN A 21 11.12 4.46 4.81
C GLN A 21 12.35 3.67 5.29
N TYR A 22 12.12 2.72 6.19
CA TYR A 22 13.20 1.92 6.79
C TYR A 22 13.43 0.59 6.08
N ARG A 23 12.64 0.26 5.06
CA ARG A 23 12.67 -1.02 4.34
C ARG A 23 12.54 -2.23 5.28
N VAL A 24 11.64 -2.12 6.25
CA VAL A 24 11.39 -3.14 7.28
C VAL A 24 9.89 -3.48 7.29
N PRO A 25 9.51 -4.77 7.24
CA PRO A 25 8.11 -5.19 7.27
C PRO A 25 7.33 -4.59 8.44
N VAL A 26 6.07 -4.17 8.19
CA VAL A 26 5.14 -3.74 9.24
C VAL A 26 5.06 -4.75 10.38
N CYS A 27 4.96 -6.05 10.04
CA CYS A 27 4.92 -7.13 11.03
C CYS A 27 6.16 -7.19 11.94
N MET A 28 7.32 -6.82 11.42
CA MET A 28 8.56 -6.75 12.21
C MET A 28 8.60 -5.53 13.12
N ILE A 29 8.15 -4.38 12.60
CA ILE A 29 8.02 -3.16 13.41
C ILE A 29 7.02 -3.40 14.55
N MET A 30 5.86 -4.00 14.24
CA MET A 30 4.86 -4.35 15.25
C MET A 30 5.42 -5.30 16.31
N ARG A 31 6.10 -6.38 15.89
CA ARG A 31 6.70 -7.35 16.81
C ARG A 31 7.78 -6.72 17.70
N ALA A 32 8.66 -5.88 17.12
CA ALA A 32 9.73 -5.20 17.86
C ALA A 32 9.20 -4.23 18.94
N ASN A 33 7.96 -3.80 18.82
CA ASN A 33 7.29 -2.86 19.71
C ASN A 33 6.11 -3.49 20.49
N ALA A 34 5.94 -4.81 20.40
CA ALA A 34 4.83 -5.55 21.03
C ALA A 34 3.44 -4.98 20.69
N LEU A 35 3.28 -4.49 19.45
CA LEU A 35 2.00 -3.96 18.97
C LEU A 35 1.12 -5.11 18.50
N ALA A 36 -0.08 -5.22 19.07
CA ALA A 36 -1.10 -6.18 18.63
C ALA A 36 -1.96 -5.62 17.48
N ASP A 37 -2.08 -4.29 17.38
CA ASP A 37 -2.89 -3.58 16.40
C ASP A 37 -2.18 -2.32 15.94
N VAL A 38 -2.41 -1.92 14.69
CA VAL A 38 -1.88 -0.69 14.08
C VAL A 38 -2.34 0.58 14.82
N GLN A 39 -3.53 0.54 15.41
CA GLN A 39 -4.08 1.67 16.17
C GLN A 39 -3.27 2.00 17.44
N GLN A 40 -2.51 1.04 17.96
CA GLN A 40 -1.67 1.26 19.13
C GLN A 40 -0.49 2.19 18.85
N LEU A 41 -0.13 2.40 17.57
CA LEU A 41 0.90 3.35 17.18
C LEU A 41 0.66 4.75 17.72
N ALA A 42 -0.61 5.21 17.72
CA ALA A 42 -0.99 6.54 18.18
C ALA A 42 -0.72 6.80 19.69
N ARG A 43 -0.48 5.73 20.45
CA ARG A 43 -0.19 5.79 21.90
C ARG A 43 1.31 5.89 22.20
N LEU A 44 2.15 5.66 21.19
CA LEU A 44 3.58 5.69 21.34
C LEU A 44 4.13 7.08 20.99
N ARG A 45 5.23 7.46 21.63
CA ARG A 45 6.02 8.65 21.27
C ARG A 45 7.21 8.29 20.39
N GLU A 46 7.70 7.07 20.54
CA GLU A 46 8.85 6.54 19.84
C GLU A 46 8.57 5.08 19.47
N ILE A 47 9.13 4.65 18.34
CA ILE A 47 9.01 3.29 17.84
C ILE A 47 10.38 2.72 17.51
N ARG A 48 10.58 1.45 17.82
CA ARG A 48 11.81 0.72 17.53
C ARG A 48 11.72 0.11 16.14
N ILE A 49 12.68 0.43 15.29
CA ILE A 49 12.78 -0.07 13.92
C ILE A 49 13.93 -1.08 13.87
N PRO A 50 13.66 -2.37 13.67
CA PRO A 50 14.70 -3.39 13.52
C PRO A 50 15.43 -3.24 12.18
N HIS A 51 16.75 -3.47 12.15
CA HIS A 51 17.58 -3.26 10.94
C HIS A 51 17.54 -4.41 9.93
N ARG A 52 17.03 -5.57 10.27
CA ARG A 52 17.00 -6.74 9.38
C ARG A 52 15.71 -7.54 9.55
N CYS A 53 15.14 -7.92 8.42
CA CYS A 53 14.11 -8.95 8.36
C CYS A 53 14.72 -10.27 7.91
N TYR A 54 14.39 -11.36 8.60
CA TYR A 54 14.82 -12.71 8.24
C TYR A 54 13.76 -13.48 7.42
N CYS A 55 12.67 -12.82 7.00
CA CYS A 55 11.68 -13.48 6.17
C CYS A 55 11.80 -13.02 4.70
N ASN A 56 12.18 -13.92 3.80
CA ASN A 56 12.33 -13.64 2.36
C ASN A 56 11.06 -13.06 1.74
N ARG A 57 9.89 -13.55 2.15
CA ARG A 57 8.59 -13.13 1.62
C ARG A 57 8.23 -11.67 1.89
N CYS A 58 8.70 -11.13 3.03
CA CYS A 58 8.49 -9.73 3.38
C CYS A 58 9.53 -8.81 2.74
N ALA A 59 10.76 -9.31 2.52
CA ALA A 59 11.83 -8.54 1.90
C ALA A 59 11.55 -8.24 0.42
N GLU A 60 11.00 -9.22 -0.32
CA GLU A 60 10.60 -9.06 -1.72
C GLU A 60 9.48 -8.03 -1.89
N GLN A 61 8.50 -8.03 -0.98
CA GLN A 61 7.35 -7.13 -1.03
C GLN A 61 7.70 -5.68 -0.69
N GLN A 62 8.77 -5.45 0.07
CA GLN A 62 9.21 -4.11 0.49
C GLN A 62 10.28 -3.48 -0.39
N ALA A 63 11.10 -4.29 -1.04
CA ALA A 63 11.96 -3.81 -2.12
C ALA A 63 11.13 -3.17 -3.27
N ALA A 64 9.81 -3.44 -3.25
CA ALA A 64 8.88 -3.01 -4.27
C ALA A 64 8.13 -1.69 -3.97
N ASN A 65 8.25 -1.10 -2.77
CA ASN A 65 7.52 0.13 -2.46
C ASN A 65 8.45 1.36 -2.54
N GLU A 66 7.91 2.44 -3.06
CA GLU A 66 8.56 3.74 -3.12
C GLU A 66 7.89 4.69 -2.13
N VAL A 67 8.64 5.61 -1.53
CA VAL A 67 8.08 6.67 -0.69
C VAL A 67 8.08 7.97 -1.48
N TYR A 68 6.91 8.55 -1.64
CA TYR A 68 6.71 9.84 -2.28
C TYR A 68 6.41 10.90 -1.22
N ILE A 69 7.09 12.05 -1.28
CA ILE A 69 6.77 13.18 -0.41
C ILE A 69 5.77 14.07 -1.13
N VAL A 70 4.59 14.22 -0.54
CA VAL A 70 3.48 15.00 -1.10
C VAL A 70 3.86 16.47 -1.20
N ARG A 71 3.66 17.05 -2.37
CA ARG A 71 3.91 18.48 -2.66
C ARG A 71 2.64 19.31 -2.42
N PRO A 72 2.75 20.64 -2.29
CA PRO A 72 1.60 21.51 -2.00
C PRO A 72 0.43 21.42 -2.97
N ASP A 73 0.72 21.16 -4.26
CA ASP A 73 -0.31 21.11 -5.32
C ASP A 73 -0.68 19.68 -5.73
N ASP A 74 -0.18 18.69 -5.00
CA ASP A 74 -0.47 17.29 -5.31
C ASP A 74 -1.90 16.92 -4.90
N THR A 75 -2.53 16.14 -5.76
CA THR A 75 -3.77 15.42 -5.46
C THR A 75 -3.53 13.93 -5.54
N LEU A 76 -4.26 13.15 -4.76
CA LEU A 76 -4.15 11.69 -4.80
C LEU A 76 -4.44 11.13 -6.19
N TYR A 77 -5.36 11.77 -6.93
CA TYR A 77 -5.64 11.44 -8.33
C TYR A 77 -4.43 11.69 -9.24
N GLY A 78 -3.77 12.85 -9.10
CA GLY A 78 -2.58 13.19 -9.87
C GLY A 78 -1.43 12.22 -9.63
N ILE A 79 -1.19 11.87 -8.36
CA ILE A 79 -0.17 10.90 -7.97
C ILE A 79 -0.52 9.51 -8.51
N ALA A 80 -1.77 9.05 -8.37
CA ALA A 80 -2.22 7.77 -8.91
C ALA A 80 -1.97 7.67 -10.42
N ARG A 81 -2.35 8.72 -11.16
CA ARG A 81 -2.16 8.78 -12.62
C ARG A 81 -0.68 8.76 -13.01
N SER A 82 0.17 9.51 -12.32
CA SER A 82 1.60 9.58 -12.64
C SER A 82 2.36 8.29 -12.31
N THR A 83 1.86 7.52 -11.33
CA THR A 83 2.46 6.25 -10.89
C THR A 83 1.87 5.03 -11.58
N GLY A 84 0.84 5.20 -12.45
CA GLY A 84 0.15 4.09 -13.09
C GLY A 84 -0.65 3.23 -12.11
N LEU A 85 -1.14 3.81 -11.04
CA LEU A 85 -1.94 3.12 -10.01
C LEU A 85 -3.35 3.68 -9.96
N THR A 86 -4.26 2.97 -9.29
CA THR A 86 -5.57 3.51 -8.98
C THR A 86 -5.54 4.26 -7.64
N MET A 87 -6.42 5.27 -7.46
CA MET A 87 -6.56 5.95 -6.16
C MET A 87 -6.87 4.95 -5.03
N ARG A 88 -7.68 3.93 -5.31
CA ARG A 88 -8.00 2.87 -4.35
C ARG A 88 -6.75 2.17 -3.84
N ILE A 89 -5.81 1.82 -4.73
CA ILE A 89 -4.54 1.21 -4.37
C ILE A 89 -3.75 2.12 -3.44
N LEU A 90 -3.64 3.41 -3.77
CA LEU A 90 -2.92 4.37 -2.93
C LEU A 90 -3.58 4.57 -1.57
N LEU A 91 -4.91 4.70 -1.53
CA LEU A 91 -5.66 4.82 -0.27
C LEU A 91 -5.39 3.62 0.64
N LYS A 92 -5.55 2.42 0.11
CA LYS A 92 -5.36 1.17 0.89
C LYS A 92 -3.91 0.96 1.32
N ALA A 93 -2.94 1.25 0.44
CA ALA A 93 -1.51 1.13 0.76
C ALA A 93 -1.08 2.09 1.88
N ASN A 94 -1.80 3.20 2.06
CA ASN A 94 -1.50 4.24 3.04
C ASN A 94 -2.47 4.27 4.23
N ALA A 95 -3.38 3.30 4.33
CA ALA A 95 -4.44 3.26 5.34
C ALA A 95 -5.24 4.58 5.41
N MET A 96 -5.48 5.19 4.23
CA MET A 96 -6.30 6.40 4.08
C MET A 96 -7.74 6.00 3.75
N GLU A 97 -8.70 6.71 4.30
CA GLU A 97 -10.13 6.51 4.01
C GLU A 97 -10.62 7.48 2.94
N ASP A 98 -10.11 8.71 2.94
CA ASP A 98 -10.52 9.78 2.02
C ASP A 98 -9.32 10.35 1.25
N PRO A 99 -9.47 10.62 -0.08
CA PRO A 99 -8.46 11.33 -0.86
C PRO A 99 -8.09 12.71 -0.31
N GLY A 100 -9.01 13.36 0.40
CA GLY A 100 -8.81 14.66 1.05
C GLY A 100 -7.93 14.62 2.29
N ASP A 101 -7.59 13.44 2.78
CA ASP A 101 -6.64 13.28 3.90
C ASP A 101 -5.18 13.53 3.50
N LEU A 102 -4.90 13.65 2.19
CA LEU A 102 -3.55 13.90 1.68
C LEU A 102 -3.07 15.30 2.07
N ARG A 103 -1.92 15.38 2.71
CA ARG A 103 -1.34 16.65 3.16
C ARG A 103 0.05 16.89 2.62
N PRO A 104 0.38 18.11 2.21
CA PRO A 104 1.74 18.47 1.79
C PRO A 104 2.77 18.16 2.89
N GLY A 105 3.91 17.58 2.48
CA GLY A 105 4.98 17.16 3.38
C GLY A 105 4.80 15.78 4.00
N GLU A 106 3.66 15.11 3.80
CA GLU A 106 3.48 13.72 4.23
C GLU A 106 4.22 12.76 3.31
N SER A 107 4.60 11.62 3.89
CA SER A 107 5.17 10.49 3.15
C SER A 107 4.05 9.58 2.66
N LEU A 108 3.93 9.41 1.36
CA LEU A 108 2.97 8.50 0.73
C LEU A 108 3.70 7.26 0.22
N VAL A 109 3.23 6.08 0.59
CA VAL A 109 3.70 4.80 0.06
C VAL A 109 3.14 4.57 -1.33
N ILE A 110 4.01 4.40 -2.30
CA ILE A 110 3.66 4.03 -3.67
C ILE A 110 4.04 2.56 -3.87
N PRO A 111 3.07 1.63 -3.86
CA PRO A 111 3.36 0.23 -4.09
C PRO A 111 3.80 0.01 -5.54
N ARG A 112 4.93 -0.66 -5.73
CA ARG A 112 5.38 -1.09 -7.07
C ARG A 112 4.65 -2.38 -7.44
N ILE A 113 3.54 -2.23 -8.14
CA ILE A 113 2.79 -3.34 -8.70
C ILE A 113 2.87 -3.20 -10.21
N ALA A 114 3.60 -4.12 -10.87
CA ALA A 114 3.64 -4.16 -12.32
C ALA A 114 2.28 -4.62 -12.85
N GLY A 115 1.76 -3.90 -13.84
CA GLY A 115 0.48 -4.24 -14.44
C GLY A 115 -0.10 -3.09 -15.27
N GLU A 116 -1.25 -3.35 -15.89
CA GLU A 116 -1.98 -2.35 -16.65
C GLU A 116 -3.30 -1.97 -15.98
N ILE A 117 -3.74 -0.72 -16.18
CA ILE A 117 -5.02 -0.25 -15.66
C ILE A 117 -6.12 -0.59 -16.67
N TYR A 118 -7.10 -1.34 -16.21
CA TYR A 118 -8.28 -1.73 -16.97
C TYR A 118 -9.54 -1.10 -16.40
N THR A 119 -10.40 -0.55 -17.26
CA THR A 119 -11.71 -0.04 -16.86
C THR A 119 -12.77 -1.12 -17.09
N VAL A 120 -13.46 -1.54 -16.03
CA VAL A 120 -14.52 -2.53 -16.09
C VAL A 120 -15.67 -2.01 -16.97
N ARG A 121 -16.14 -2.83 -17.90
CA ARG A 121 -17.28 -2.55 -18.76
C ARG A 121 -18.57 -3.10 -18.18
N GLU A 122 -19.70 -2.64 -18.70
CA GLU A 122 -21.01 -3.13 -18.30
C GLU A 122 -21.14 -4.63 -18.52
N GLY A 123 -21.63 -5.34 -17.50
CA GLY A 123 -21.86 -6.78 -17.52
C GLY A 123 -20.63 -7.68 -17.40
N GLU A 124 -19.42 -7.11 -17.34
CA GLU A 124 -18.20 -7.91 -17.19
C GLU A 124 -18.05 -8.48 -15.78
N LYS A 125 -17.59 -9.73 -15.72
CA LYS A 125 -17.25 -10.42 -14.47
C LYS A 125 -15.73 -10.50 -14.32
N LEU A 126 -15.26 -10.50 -13.07
CA LEU A 126 -13.84 -10.54 -12.77
C LEU A 126 -13.14 -11.78 -13.36
N ASP A 127 -13.83 -12.93 -13.39
CA ASP A 127 -13.29 -14.16 -13.98
C ASP A 127 -13.11 -14.07 -15.51
N GLU A 128 -13.96 -13.30 -16.18
CA GLU A 128 -13.86 -13.06 -17.63
C GLU A 128 -12.71 -12.11 -17.94
N ILE A 129 -12.58 -11.06 -17.15
CA ILE A 129 -11.44 -10.13 -17.22
C ILE A 129 -10.14 -10.89 -16.99
N ALA A 130 -10.07 -11.70 -15.94
CA ALA A 130 -8.90 -12.51 -15.61
C ALA A 130 -8.48 -13.43 -16.76
N ARG A 131 -9.45 -14.15 -17.37
CA ARG A 131 -9.17 -15.01 -18.54
C ARG A 131 -8.66 -14.23 -19.75
N ARG A 132 -9.22 -13.04 -20.01
CA ARG A 132 -8.80 -12.17 -21.11
C ARG A 132 -7.33 -11.75 -20.99
N PHE A 133 -6.90 -11.44 -19.78
CA PHE A 133 -5.54 -11.01 -19.49
C PHE A 133 -4.60 -12.15 -19.09
N GLY A 134 -5.00 -13.39 -19.22
CA GLY A 134 -4.16 -14.55 -18.93
C GLY A 134 -3.78 -14.69 -17.45
N THR A 135 -4.53 -14.08 -16.54
CA THR A 135 -4.30 -14.08 -15.10
C THR A 135 -5.44 -14.76 -14.34
N ALA A 136 -5.32 -14.84 -13.03
CA ALA A 136 -6.36 -15.40 -12.17
C ALA A 136 -7.12 -14.28 -11.41
N ALA A 137 -8.44 -14.45 -11.26
CA ALA A 137 -9.28 -13.47 -10.60
C ALA A 137 -8.82 -13.14 -9.16
N HIS A 138 -8.28 -14.12 -8.43
CA HIS A 138 -7.75 -13.88 -7.08
C HIS A 138 -6.51 -12.98 -7.08
N LEU A 139 -5.69 -12.99 -8.14
CA LEU A 139 -4.54 -12.10 -8.29
C LEU A 139 -4.99 -10.66 -8.55
N ILE A 140 -6.02 -10.48 -9.40
CA ILE A 140 -6.62 -9.16 -9.63
C ILE A 140 -7.25 -8.65 -8.32
N ARG A 141 -8.01 -9.48 -7.59
CA ARG A 141 -8.57 -9.10 -6.29
C ARG A 141 -7.48 -8.63 -5.33
N ARG A 142 -6.41 -9.42 -5.20
CA ARG A 142 -5.28 -9.11 -4.30
C ARG A 142 -4.58 -7.81 -4.69
N ALA A 143 -4.29 -7.60 -5.97
CA ALA A 143 -3.62 -6.39 -6.46
C ALA A 143 -4.44 -5.12 -6.20
N ASN A 144 -5.77 -5.24 -6.21
CA ASN A 144 -6.70 -4.11 -6.03
C ASN A 144 -7.31 -4.02 -4.62
N TRP A 145 -6.87 -4.86 -3.67
CA TRP A 145 -7.46 -4.92 -2.31
C TRP A 145 -8.98 -5.09 -2.33
N LEU A 146 -9.51 -5.89 -3.28
CA LEU A 146 -10.92 -6.22 -3.33
C LEU A 146 -11.23 -7.33 -2.32
N GLU A 147 -12.27 -7.15 -1.52
CA GLU A 147 -12.75 -8.19 -0.63
C GLU A 147 -13.34 -9.36 -1.41
N GLN A 148 -13.42 -10.55 -0.81
CA GLN A 148 -13.84 -11.78 -1.52
C GLN A 148 -15.25 -11.69 -2.12
N ARG A 149 -16.13 -10.89 -1.53
CA ARG A 149 -17.52 -10.70 -1.95
C ARG A 149 -17.78 -9.34 -2.57
N GLU A 150 -16.75 -8.55 -2.79
CA GLU A 150 -16.91 -7.22 -3.40
C GLU A 150 -17.10 -7.39 -4.90
N ASP A 151 -18.25 -6.93 -5.38
CA ASP A 151 -18.58 -6.96 -6.79
C ASP A 151 -17.87 -5.83 -7.53
N ILE A 152 -17.39 -6.15 -8.72
CA ILE A 152 -16.92 -5.14 -9.65
C ILE A 152 -18.11 -4.48 -10.34
N TYR A 153 -17.98 -3.20 -10.67
CA TYR A 153 -19.03 -2.42 -11.32
C TYR A 153 -18.47 -1.67 -12.53
N PRO A 154 -19.32 -1.32 -13.50
CA PRO A 154 -18.89 -0.56 -14.67
C PRO A 154 -18.21 0.75 -14.30
N GLY A 155 -17.05 1.03 -14.94
CA GLY A 155 -16.24 2.21 -14.64
C GLY A 155 -15.21 2.01 -13.53
N LEU A 156 -15.23 0.89 -12.80
CA LEU A 156 -14.20 0.59 -11.82
C LEU A 156 -12.83 0.42 -12.53
N LEU A 157 -11.83 1.13 -12.02
CA LEU A 157 -10.45 0.96 -12.47
C LEU A 157 -9.80 -0.20 -11.71
N LEU A 158 -9.33 -1.19 -12.44
CA LEU A 158 -8.60 -2.34 -11.91
C LEU A 158 -7.16 -2.32 -12.40
N LEU A 159 -6.22 -2.52 -11.50
CA LEU A 159 -4.87 -2.91 -11.87
C LEU A 159 -4.86 -4.41 -12.17
N ILE A 160 -4.50 -4.77 -13.39
CA ILE A 160 -4.30 -6.14 -13.84
C ILE A 160 -2.81 -6.45 -13.66
N PRO A 161 -2.41 -7.29 -12.69
CA PRO A 161 -1.00 -7.56 -12.42
C PRO A 161 -0.38 -8.38 -13.54
N GLU A 162 0.86 -8.04 -13.89
CA GLU A 162 1.72 -8.91 -14.71
C GLU A 162 2.10 -10.16 -13.90
N ILE A 163 2.17 -11.32 -14.58
CA ILE A 163 2.51 -12.62 -13.98
C ILE A 163 4.01 -12.89 -14.14
#